data_ed47943cdc419b77fadff9c39e548576
#
_entry.id   ed47943cdc419b77fadff9c39e548576
#
_cell.length_a   1.000
_cell.length_b   1.000
_cell.length_c   1.000
_cell.angle_alpha   90.00
_cell.angle_beta   90.00
_cell.angle_gamma   90.00
#
_symmetry.space_group_name_H-M   'P 1'
#
loop_
_entity.id
_entity.type
_entity.pdbx_description
1 polymer ?
#
loop_
_entity_poly.entity_id
_entity_poly.type
_entity_poly.pdbx_seq_one_letter_code
_entity_poly.pdbx_strand_id
1 'polypeptide(L)'
;MTDWTPEELQQIATSDDLHVSPFREDGVTYGTPTWIWSVVVDGALFVRAYNGRDSRWYKAAIGKKAGRIRAAGTTKDVSFAPVEGPVNDRIDEAYREKYRGSRFLGPMISARARSATVKIAPREPIADRHDDGRDAPS
;
A
#
# COMPACT_ATOMS: atom_id res chain seq x y z
N MET A 1 13.50 8.29 -9.52
CA MET A 1 12.66 8.53 -8.35
C MET A 1 11.41 7.69 -8.44
N THR A 2 11.06 7.09 -7.35
CA THR A 2 9.92 6.19 -7.31
C THR A 2 8.81 6.78 -6.45
N ASP A 3 8.30 7.91 -6.90
CA ASP A 3 7.18 8.56 -6.24
C ASP A 3 5.93 8.46 -7.10
N TRP A 4 4.79 8.53 -6.43
CA TRP A 4 3.53 8.60 -7.15
C TRP A 4 3.41 9.93 -7.88
N THR A 5 2.87 9.91 -9.09
CA THR A 5 2.52 11.17 -9.75
C THR A 5 1.23 11.70 -9.12
N PRO A 6 0.97 13.02 -9.22
CA PRO A 6 -0.30 13.57 -8.72
C PRO A 6 -1.52 12.90 -9.34
N GLU A 7 -1.44 12.56 -10.63
CA GLU A 7 -2.56 11.90 -11.31
C GLU A 7 -2.83 10.52 -10.74
N GLU A 8 -1.76 9.75 -10.49
CA GLU A 8 -1.91 8.43 -9.91
C GLU A 8 -2.56 8.51 -8.53
N LEU A 9 -2.08 9.43 -7.69
CA LEU A 9 -2.63 9.58 -6.35
C LEU A 9 -4.08 10.02 -6.39
N GLN A 10 -4.43 10.92 -7.31
CA GLN A 10 -5.81 11.37 -7.43
C GLN A 10 -6.73 10.20 -7.79
N GLN A 11 -6.32 9.37 -8.73
CA GLN A 11 -7.11 8.23 -9.15
C GLN A 11 -7.29 7.24 -7.99
N ILE A 12 -6.23 6.99 -7.25
CA ILE A 12 -6.30 6.07 -6.11
C ILE A 12 -7.13 6.67 -4.98
N ALA A 13 -6.99 7.98 -4.74
CA ALA A 13 -7.72 8.65 -3.66
C ALA A 13 -9.23 8.58 -3.85
N THR A 14 -9.68 8.57 -5.11
CA THR A 14 -11.12 8.54 -5.40
C THR A 14 -11.62 7.12 -5.67
N SER A 15 -10.75 6.12 -5.55
CA SER A 15 -11.09 4.73 -5.84
C SER A 15 -11.21 3.95 -4.53
N ASP A 16 -12.03 2.89 -4.56
CA ASP A 16 -12.22 2.02 -3.42
C ASP A 16 -11.92 0.56 -3.80
N ASP A 17 -11.06 0.36 -4.78
CA ASP A 17 -10.79 -0.96 -5.33
C ASP A 17 -9.35 -1.41 -5.15
N LEU A 18 -8.62 -0.86 -4.19
CA LEU A 18 -7.23 -1.22 -4.00
C LEU A 18 -7.09 -2.65 -3.49
N HIS A 19 -6.29 -3.44 -4.18
CA HIS A 19 -5.91 -4.79 -3.75
C HIS A 19 -4.40 -4.83 -3.60
N VAL A 20 -3.95 -5.45 -2.51
CA VAL A 20 -2.53 -5.55 -2.20
C VAL A 20 -2.08 -7.00 -2.33
N SER A 21 -0.92 -7.20 -2.95
CA SER A 21 -0.33 -8.54 -3.16
C SER A 21 1.14 -8.48 -2.79
N PRO A 22 1.47 -8.59 -1.49
CA PRO A 22 2.88 -8.66 -1.09
C PRO A 22 3.51 -9.94 -1.62
N PHE A 23 4.84 -9.95 -1.77
CA PHE A 23 5.55 -11.15 -2.17
C PHE A 23 5.35 -12.26 -1.15
N ARG A 24 5.29 -13.50 -1.65
CA ARG A 24 5.31 -14.69 -0.80
C ARG A 24 6.72 -14.91 -0.29
N GLU A 25 6.90 -15.96 0.50
CA GLU A 25 8.18 -16.22 1.14
C GLU A 25 9.33 -16.39 0.16
N ASP A 26 9.03 -16.84 -1.07
CA ASP A 26 10.08 -16.99 -2.09
C ASP A 26 10.60 -15.63 -2.59
N GLY A 27 9.93 -14.54 -2.26
CA GLY A 27 10.37 -13.20 -2.66
C GLY A 27 10.13 -12.86 -4.11
N VAL A 28 9.46 -13.72 -4.88
CA VAL A 28 9.22 -13.48 -6.31
C VAL A 28 7.77 -13.71 -6.71
N THR A 29 7.03 -14.57 -6.01
CA THR A 29 5.64 -14.85 -6.33
C THR A 29 4.74 -13.87 -5.60
N TYR A 30 3.85 -13.21 -6.33
CA TYR A 30 2.89 -12.29 -5.70
C TYR A 30 1.84 -13.07 -4.95
N GLY A 31 1.51 -12.59 -3.75
CA GLY A 31 0.47 -13.19 -2.95
C GLY A 31 -0.91 -12.96 -3.52
N THR A 32 -1.90 -13.63 -2.96
CA THR A 32 -3.29 -13.46 -3.38
C THR A 32 -3.71 -12.00 -3.15
N PRO A 33 -4.29 -11.33 -4.16
CA PRO A 33 -4.75 -9.97 -3.98
C PRO A 33 -5.77 -9.87 -2.86
N THR A 34 -5.55 -8.92 -1.97
CA THR A 34 -6.43 -8.68 -0.82
C THR A 34 -6.97 -7.27 -0.90
N TRP A 35 -8.29 -7.12 -0.93
CA TRP A 35 -8.92 -5.81 -0.96
C TRP A 35 -8.77 -5.13 0.40
N ILE A 36 -8.30 -3.88 0.38
CA ILE A 36 -8.14 -3.10 1.61
C ILE A 36 -8.50 -1.65 1.33
N TRP A 37 -8.83 -0.92 2.39
CA TRP A 37 -9.08 0.52 2.30
C TRP A 37 -7.75 1.26 2.18
N SER A 38 -7.77 2.35 1.43
CA SER A 38 -6.58 3.17 1.23
C SER A 38 -6.93 4.64 1.32
N VAL A 39 -5.94 5.45 1.74
CA VAL A 39 -6.08 6.90 1.78
C VAL A 39 -4.79 7.54 1.29
N VAL A 40 -4.91 8.78 0.83
CA VAL A 40 -3.76 9.58 0.39
C VAL A 40 -3.62 10.75 1.36
N VAL A 41 -2.42 10.93 1.90
CA VAL A 41 -2.12 12.00 2.84
C VAL A 41 -0.77 12.59 2.47
N ASP A 42 -0.72 13.91 2.25
CA ASP A 42 0.54 14.62 2.00
C ASP A 42 1.35 14.03 0.86
N GLY A 43 0.68 13.62 -0.20
CA GLY A 43 1.37 13.08 -1.37
C GLY A 43 1.86 11.65 -1.22
N ALA A 44 1.36 10.92 -0.24
CA ALA A 44 1.74 9.53 -0.02
C ALA A 44 0.51 8.65 0.15
N LEU A 45 0.67 7.37 -0.18
CA LEU A 45 -0.42 6.39 -0.09
C LEU A 45 -0.24 5.55 1.16
N PHE A 46 -1.32 5.43 1.94
CA PHE A 46 -1.30 4.67 3.18
C PHE A 46 -2.45 3.67 3.23
N VAL A 47 -2.19 2.55 3.88
CA VAL A 47 -3.20 1.52 4.15
C VAL A 47 -3.05 1.05 5.59
N ARG A 48 -4.08 0.41 6.11
CA ARG A 48 -4.05 -0.17 7.45
C ARG A 48 -4.67 -1.56 7.42
N ALA A 49 -4.10 -2.44 8.23
CA ALA A 49 -4.67 -3.77 8.39
C ALA A 49 -5.81 -3.72 9.39
N TYR A 50 -7.01 -4.05 8.94
CA TYR A 50 -8.22 -4.02 9.78
C TYR A 50 -8.03 -4.84 11.06
N ASN A 51 -7.41 -6.01 10.93
CA ASN A 51 -7.17 -6.91 12.06
C ASN A 51 -5.82 -6.69 12.72
N GLY A 52 -5.15 -5.58 12.41
CA GLY A 52 -3.89 -5.24 13.04
C GLY A 52 -2.71 -6.03 12.52
N ARG A 53 -1.69 -6.13 13.34
CA ARG A 53 -0.41 -6.73 12.95
C ARG A 53 -0.51 -8.25 12.72
N ASP A 54 -1.60 -8.87 13.10
CA ASP A 54 -1.80 -10.30 12.88
C ASP A 54 -2.31 -10.63 11.49
N SER A 55 -2.67 -9.62 10.70
CA SER A 55 -3.16 -9.83 9.34
C SER A 55 -2.07 -10.46 8.48
N ARG A 56 -2.46 -11.44 7.65
CA ARG A 56 -1.49 -12.13 6.80
C ARG A 56 -0.81 -11.19 5.82
N TRP A 57 -1.60 -10.33 5.16
CA TRP A 57 -1.00 -9.43 4.17
C TRP A 57 -0.06 -8.44 4.84
N TYR A 58 -0.37 -8.02 6.06
CA TYR A 58 0.50 -7.09 6.79
C TYR A 58 1.85 -7.75 7.09
N LYS A 59 1.81 -8.97 7.62
CA LYS A 59 3.04 -9.70 7.93
C LYS A 59 3.90 -9.89 6.69
N ALA A 60 3.27 -10.26 5.57
CA ALA A 60 4.00 -10.45 4.32
C ALA A 60 4.58 -9.14 3.82
N ALA A 61 3.80 -8.05 3.88
CA ALA A 61 4.26 -6.75 3.41
C ALA A 61 5.46 -6.25 4.22
N ILE A 62 5.39 -6.38 5.54
CA ILE A 62 6.48 -5.91 6.39
C ILE A 62 7.70 -6.82 6.27
N GLY A 63 7.48 -8.12 6.12
CA GLY A 63 8.57 -9.08 5.99
C GLY A 63 9.33 -8.97 4.68
N LYS A 64 8.61 -8.86 3.57
CA LYS A 64 9.24 -8.80 2.25
C LYS A 64 9.47 -7.38 1.75
N LYS A 65 8.74 -6.42 2.28
CA LYS A 65 8.89 -4.98 1.98
C LYS A 65 8.59 -4.62 0.53
N ALA A 66 8.09 -5.54 -0.25
CA ALA A 66 7.79 -5.32 -1.66
C ALA A 66 6.68 -6.24 -2.13
N GLY A 67 6.05 -5.84 -3.22
CA GLY A 67 4.99 -6.59 -3.84
C GLY A 67 4.36 -5.74 -4.93
N ARG A 68 3.03 -5.83 -5.03
CA ARG A 68 2.30 -5.10 -6.05
C ARG A 68 0.95 -4.67 -5.52
N ILE A 69 0.41 -3.60 -6.08
CA ILE A 69 -0.98 -3.23 -5.84
C ILE A 69 -1.70 -3.14 -7.18
N ARG A 70 -3.02 -3.29 -7.10
CA ARG A 70 -3.91 -2.99 -8.20
C ARG A 70 -4.93 -2.01 -7.68
N ALA A 71 -5.03 -0.85 -8.34
CA ALA A 71 -5.94 0.19 -7.92
C ALA A 71 -6.30 1.06 -9.11
N ALA A 72 -7.54 1.51 -9.16
CA ALA A 72 -8.02 2.38 -10.23
C ALA A 72 -7.71 1.81 -11.62
N GLY A 73 -7.79 0.48 -11.76
CA GLY A 73 -7.57 -0.20 -13.03
C GLY A 73 -6.11 -0.34 -13.43
N THR A 74 -5.18 0.02 -12.56
CA THR A 74 -3.75 -0.03 -12.86
C THR A 74 -3.03 -0.94 -11.88
N THR A 75 -2.07 -1.70 -12.37
CA THR A 75 -1.22 -2.57 -11.55
C THR A 75 0.17 -1.94 -11.44
N LYS A 76 0.69 -1.87 -10.23
CA LYS A 76 2.00 -1.24 -9.97
C LYS A 76 2.82 -2.10 -9.02
N ASP A 77 4.12 -2.21 -9.30
CA ASP A 77 5.06 -2.77 -8.33
C ASP A 77 5.33 -1.71 -7.27
N VAL A 78 5.35 -2.14 -6.00
CA VAL A 78 5.44 -1.20 -4.89
C VAL A 78 6.34 -1.74 -3.79
N SER A 79 6.77 -0.83 -2.92
CA SER A 79 7.43 -1.17 -1.67
C SER A 79 6.51 -0.83 -0.51
N PHE A 80 6.71 -1.52 0.61
CA PHE A 80 5.92 -1.34 1.83
C PHE A 80 6.83 -0.96 2.98
N ALA A 81 6.41 0.01 3.78
CA ALA A 81 7.15 0.43 4.96
C ALA A 81 6.18 0.69 6.11
N PRO A 82 6.51 0.23 7.32
CA PRO A 82 5.66 0.53 8.47
C PRO A 82 5.72 2.02 8.79
N VAL A 83 4.64 2.53 9.37
CA VAL A 83 4.50 3.95 9.67
C VAL A 83 4.10 4.13 11.12
N GLU A 84 4.81 5.01 11.82
CA GLU A 84 4.50 5.38 13.19
C GLU A 84 4.54 6.90 13.30
N GLY A 85 4.05 7.40 14.43
CA GLY A 85 4.17 8.81 14.74
C GLY A 85 2.92 9.61 14.41
N PRO A 86 3.06 10.95 14.47
CA PRO A 86 1.89 11.83 14.41
C PRO A 86 1.16 11.84 13.07
N VAL A 87 1.79 11.37 11.99
CA VAL A 87 1.09 11.28 10.71
C VAL A 87 -0.16 10.40 10.83
N ASN A 88 -0.19 9.48 11.80
CA ASN A 88 -1.36 8.64 12.00
C ASN A 88 -2.61 9.42 12.31
N ASP A 89 -2.49 10.59 12.93
CA ASP A 89 -3.67 11.43 13.20
C ASP A 89 -4.26 11.94 11.90
N ARG A 90 -3.42 12.34 10.95
CA ARG A 90 -3.89 12.80 9.65
C ARG A 90 -4.44 11.63 8.83
N ILE A 91 -3.86 10.46 9.00
CA ILE A 91 -4.38 9.27 8.33
C ILE A 91 -5.78 8.93 8.86
N ASP A 92 -5.99 9.05 10.19
CA ASP A 92 -7.32 8.88 10.77
C ASP A 92 -8.34 9.83 10.12
N GLU A 93 -7.95 11.10 9.98
CA GLU A 93 -8.84 12.08 9.36
C GLU A 93 -9.15 11.73 7.92
N ALA A 94 -8.16 11.27 7.17
CA ALA A 94 -8.37 10.87 5.79
C ALA A 94 -9.34 9.70 5.69
N TYR A 95 -9.24 8.74 6.61
CA TYR A 95 -10.20 7.64 6.65
C TYR A 95 -11.60 8.14 6.97
N ARG A 96 -11.73 9.07 7.92
CA ARG A 96 -13.04 9.64 8.25
C ARG A 96 -13.67 10.33 7.05
N GLU A 97 -12.86 11.04 6.26
CA GLU A 97 -13.36 11.73 5.08
C GLU A 97 -13.78 10.74 3.99
N LYS A 98 -12.90 9.81 3.65
CA LYS A 98 -13.13 8.94 2.50
C LYS A 98 -14.22 7.90 2.76
N TYR A 99 -14.27 7.38 3.98
CA TYR A 99 -15.17 6.29 4.33
C TYR A 99 -16.26 6.71 5.32
N ARG A 100 -16.65 7.97 5.24
CA ARG A 100 -17.67 8.54 6.10
C ARG A 100 -18.94 7.70 6.03
N GLY A 101 -19.51 7.41 7.20
CA GLY A 101 -20.75 6.65 7.29
C GLY A 101 -20.59 5.15 7.29
N SER A 102 -19.39 4.64 7.07
CA SER A 102 -19.18 3.21 7.11
C SER A 102 -19.10 2.73 8.56
N ARG A 103 -19.76 1.61 8.85
CA ARG A 103 -19.71 1.01 10.18
C ARG A 103 -18.32 0.41 10.47
N PHE A 104 -17.50 0.23 9.45
CA PHE A 104 -16.14 -0.31 9.62
C PHE A 104 -15.12 0.78 9.91
N LEU A 105 -15.52 2.05 9.89
CA LEU A 105 -14.59 3.15 10.09
C LEU A 105 -13.99 3.14 11.50
N GLY A 106 -14.81 2.92 12.53
CA GLY A 106 -14.32 2.89 13.91
C GLY A 106 -13.14 1.93 14.09
N PRO A 107 -13.29 0.66 13.70
CA PRO A 107 -12.16 -0.28 13.81
C PRO A 107 -10.93 0.15 13.03
N MET A 108 -11.09 0.82 11.88
CA MET A 108 -9.95 1.21 11.05
C MET A 108 -9.15 2.37 11.64
N ILE A 109 -9.73 3.15 12.53
CA ILE A 109 -9.01 4.22 13.23
C ILE A 109 -8.72 3.85 14.68
N SER A 110 -8.91 2.58 15.04
CA SER A 110 -8.60 2.09 16.38
C SER A 110 -7.10 1.91 16.56
N ALA A 111 -6.68 1.76 17.82
CA ALA A 111 -5.26 1.54 18.11
C ALA A 111 -4.70 0.33 17.39
N ARG A 112 -5.50 -0.74 17.28
CA ARG A 112 -5.07 -1.96 16.60
C ARG A 112 -4.74 -1.70 15.13
N ALA A 113 -5.63 -1.01 14.42
CA ALA A 113 -5.39 -0.73 13.00
C ALA A 113 -4.28 0.30 12.82
N ARG A 114 -4.22 1.32 13.69
CA ARG A 114 -3.15 2.31 13.64
C ARG A 114 -1.77 1.66 13.78
N SER A 115 -1.65 0.65 14.62
CA SER A 115 -0.37 -0.05 14.81
C SER A 115 0.07 -0.80 13.57
N ALA A 116 -0.81 -1.01 12.62
CA ALA A 116 -0.54 -1.73 11.38
C ALA A 116 -0.70 -0.81 10.17
N THR A 117 -0.21 0.42 10.27
CA THR A 117 -0.21 1.38 9.17
C THR A 117 1.00 1.15 8.27
N VAL A 118 0.77 1.14 6.97
CA VAL A 118 1.82 0.88 5.98
C VAL A 118 1.78 1.97 4.92
N LYS A 119 2.96 2.50 4.59
CA LYS A 119 3.13 3.41 3.47
C LYS A 119 3.47 2.60 2.23
N ILE A 120 2.78 2.87 1.13
CA ILE A 120 3.00 2.18 -0.13
C ILE A 120 3.59 3.17 -1.12
N ALA A 121 4.75 2.85 -1.68
CA ALA A 121 5.43 3.71 -2.65
C ALA A 121 5.71 2.90 -3.91
N PRO A 122 5.71 3.55 -5.10
CA PRO A 122 6.06 2.82 -6.32
C PRO A 122 7.50 2.32 -6.24
N ARG A 123 7.73 1.17 -6.85
CA ARG A 123 9.05 0.57 -6.91
C ARG A 123 9.36 0.28 -8.37
N GLU A 124 10.59 0.56 -8.78
CA GLU A 124 10.97 0.25 -10.13
C GLU A 124 11.15 -1.26 -10.30
N PRO A 125 10.66 -1.81 -11.40
CA PRO A 125 10.87 -3.24 -11.65
C PRO A 125 12.36 -3.54 -11.73
N ILE A 126 12.75 -4.63 -11.09
CA ILE A 126 14.17 -5.03 -11.10
C ILE A 126 14.66 -5.30 -12.50
N ALA A 127 13.79 -5.86 -13.35
CA ALA A 127 14.14 -6.21 -14.70
C ALA A 127 14.51 -5.01 -15.56
N ASP A 128 14.13 -3.83 -15.19
CA ASP A 128 14.42 -2.62 -15.96
C ASP A 128 15.86 -2.19 -15.84
N ARG A 129 16.58 -2.81 -15.06
CA ARG A 129 17.98 -2.51 -15.01
C ARG A 129 18.74 -3.30 -16.04
N HIS A 130 17.81 -3.31 -16.28
CA HIS A 130 18.48 -3.51 -16.85
C HIS A 130 18.82 -3.56 -17.37
N ASP A 131 18.56 -3.64 -17.55
CA ASP A 131 18.81 -3.56 -18.00
C ASP A 131 19.32 -3.51 -18.37
N ASP A 132 19.35 -3.78 -18.53
CA ASP A 132 19.74 -3.71 -18.86
C ASP A 132 20.19 -3.96 -19.25
N GLY A 133 20.16 -4.21 -19.39
CA GLY A 133 20.34 -4.32 -19.83
C GLY A 133 20.62 -4.72 -20.23
N ARG A 134 20.37 -4.82 -20.45
CA ARG A 134 20.31 -4.93 -20.74
C ARG A 134 20.84 -5.04 -20.97
N ASP A 135 20.81 -5.10 -21.29
CA ASP A 135 21.08 -5.11 -21.45
C ASP A 135 21.62 -5.55 -21.41
N ALA A 136 21.77 -5.89 -21.64
CA ALA A 136 22.00 -6.19 -21.54
C ALA A 136 22.33 -6.83 -21.29
N PRO A 137 22.51 -7.09 -21.71
CA PRO A 137 22.57 -7.44 -21.42
C PRO A 137 22.70 -7.78 -20.92
N SER A 138 22.48 -8.01 -21.13
CA SER A 138 22.40 -7.81 -20.83
C SER A 138 22.33 -7.81 -20.52
#